data_a3a6ac79291fb05a1d058f3d7276de25
#
_entry.id   a3a6ac79291fb05a1d058f3d7276de25
#
_cell.length_a   1.000
_cell.length_b   1.000
_cell.length_c   1.000
_cell.angle_alpha   90.00
_cell.angle_beta   90.00
_cell.angle_gamma   90.00
#
_symmetry.space_group_name_H-M   'P 1'
#
loop_
_entity.id
_entity.type
_entity.pdbx_description
1 polymer ?
#
loop_
_entity_poly.entity_id
_entity_poly.type
_entity_poly.pdbx_seq_one_letter_code
_entity_poly.pdbx_strand_id
1 'polypeptide(L)'
;MKKKHNFYILIVLFISFSCSNTTELDEGLVDNFDRQQILENVTDNIILPAFEDFTQKIVQLEESLSLFTNTKNLVNLEEVQARWFEAYKIWQHIEMFNILKAE
;
A
#
# COMPACT_ATOMS: atom_id res chain seq x y z
N MET A 1 -20.33 6.83 -55.66
CA MET A 1 -19.10 6.95 -54.85
C MET A 1 -19.06 8.22 -54.00
N LYS A 2 -19.70 9.31 -54.35
CA LYS A 2 -19.66 10.56 -53.59
C LYS A 2 -20.35 10.49 -52.20
N LYS A 3 -21.36 9.66 -51.99
CA LYS A 3 -22.06 9.53 -50.68
C LYS A 3 -21.25 8.83 -49.61
N LYS A 4 -20.38 7.90 -49.94
CA LYS A 4 -19.52 7.20 -48.98
C LYS A 4 -18.39 8.12 -48.45
N HIS A 5 -17.89 9.00 -49.29
CA HIS A 5 -16.80 9.92 -48.91
C HIS A 5 -17.28 10.96 -47.89
N ASN A 6 -18.51 11.46 -48.06
CA ASN A 6 -19.08 12.39 -47.10
C ASN A 6 -19.37 11.75 -45.72
N PHE A 7 -19.65 10.45 -45.69
CA PHE A 7 -19.86 9.74 -44.44
C PHE A 7 -18.54 9.57 -43.62
N TYR A 8 -17.43 9.30 -44.31
CA TYR A 8 -16.11 9.24 -43.63
C TYR A 8 -15.66 10.62 -43.16
N ILE A 9 -15.91 11.67 -43.87
CA ILE A 9 -15.59 13.04 -43.46
C ILE A 9 -16.40 13.43 -42.20
N LEU A 10 -17.66 12.99 -42.12
CA LEU A 10 -18.51 13.23 -40.94
C LEU A 10 -18.00 12.50 -39.69
N ILE A 11 -17.52 11.25 -39.87
CA ILE A 11 -16.93 10.45 -38.78
C ILE A 11 -15.63 11.08 -38.29
N VAL A 12 -14.77 11.53 -39.19
CA VAL A 12 -13.51 12.18 -38.82
C VAL A 12 -13.74 13.50 -38.07
N LEU A 13 -14.81 14.23 -38.44
CA LEU A 13 -15.16 15.47 -37.76
C LEU A 13 -15.64 15.26 -36.31
N PHE A 14 -16.31 14.11 -36.06
CA PHE A 14 -16.75 13.75 -34.69
C PHE A 14 -15.63 13.35 -33.75
N ILE A 15 -14.50 12.82 -34.27
CA ILE A 15 -13.36 12.38 -33.46
C ILE A 15 -12.55 13.59 -32.95
N SER A 16 -12.60 14.71 -33.63
CA SER A 16 -11.85 15.92 -33.24
C SER A 16 -12.47 16.72 -32.08
N PHE A 17 -13.69 16.39 -31.63
CA PHE A 17 -14.32 17.06 -30.47
C PHE A 17 -14.09 16.35 -29.13
N SER A 18 -13.32 15.26 -29.09
CA SER A 18 -13.15 14.45 -27.88
C SER A 18 -11.84 14.74 -27.14
N CYS A 19 -11.37 15.96 -27.05
CA CYS A 19 -10.34 16.33 -26.08
C CYS A 19 -10.26 17.86 -25.95
N SER A 20 -11.12 18.43 -25.11
CA SER A 20 -10.81 19.65 -24.39
C SER A 20 -11.64 19.74 -23.12
N ASN A 21 -11.36 18.80 -22.18
CA ASN A 21 -11.52 19.15 -20.80
C ASN A 21 -10.20 19.81 -20.35
N THR A 22 -10.01 21.06 -20.73
CA THR A 22 -9.29 21.97 -19.87
C THR A 22 -10.15 22.06 -18.61
N THR A 23 -9.79 21.30 -17.60
CA THR A 23 -10.18 21.61 -16.25
C THR A 23 -9.65 23.02 -16.00
N GLU A 24 -10.52 24.02 -16.18
CA GLU A 24 -10.31 25.30 -15.56
C GLU A 24 -10.11 24.95 -14.08
N LEU A 25 -8.89 25.13 -13.59
CA LEU A 25 -8.62 25.09 -12.16
C LEU A 25 -9.53 26.17 -11.60
N ASP A 26 -10.60 25.72 -10.95
CA ASP A 26 -11.51 26.58 -10.20
C ASP A 26 -10.66 27.32 -9.16
N GLU A 27 -10.27 28.56 -9.47
CA GLU A 27 -9.49 29.46 -8.59
C GLU A 27 -10.21 29.75 -7.25
N GLY A 28 -11.33 29.06 -6.98
CA GLY A 28 -12.17 29.28 -5.80
C GLY A 28 -12.04 28.25 -4.68
N LEU A 29 -11.44 27.07 -4.95
CA LEU A 29 -11.22 26.08 -3.91
C LEU A 29 -9.78 26.17 -3.39
N VAL A 30 -9.57 27.08 -2.46
CA VAL A 30 -8.37 27.02 -1.61
C VAL A 30 -8.45 25.67 -0.87
N ASP A 31 -7.65 24.70 -1.32
CA ASP A 31 -7.48 23.42 -0.63
C ASP A 31 -6.78 23.69 0.73
N ASN A 32 -7.60 23.92 1.76
CA ASN A 32 -7.13 24.09 3.14
C ASN A 32 -6.82 22.74 3.80
N PHE A 33 -6.66 21.68 3.00
CA PHE A 33 -6.36 20.35 3.45
C PHE A 33 -4.91 20.27 3.95
N ASP A 34 -4.73 20.11 5.24
CA ASP A 34 -3.41 19.98 5.86
C ASP A 34 -2.84 18.57 5.65
N ARG A 35 -2.16 18.42 4.49
CA ARG A 35 -1.49 17.16 4.11
C ARG A 35 -0.38 16.79 5.08
N GLN A 36 0.31 17.77 5.65
CA GLN A 36 1.38 17.53 6.59
C GLN A 36 0.84 16.91 7.87
N GLN A 37 -0.22 17.45 8.44
CA GLN A 37 -0.85 16.90 9.64
C GLN A 37 -1.35 15.46 9.42
N ILE A 38 -1.85 15.15 8.23
CA ILE A 38 -2.27 13.78 7.92
C ILE A 38 -1.08 12.84 7.83
N LEU A 39 0.00 13.25 7.17
CA LEU A 39 1.21 12.42 7.07
C LEU A 39 1.82 12.17 8.46
N GLU A 40 1.91 13.19 9.31
CA GLU A 40 2.36 13.04 10.69
C GLU A 40 1.44 12.09 11.46
N ASN A 41 0.14 12.27 11.37
CA ASN A 41 -0.83 11.41 12.06
C ASN A 41 -0.76 9.95 11.60
N VAL A 42 -0.65 9.70 10.30
CA VAL A 42 -0.50 8.33 9.76
C VAL A 42 0.84 7.72 10.19
N THR A 43 1.92 8.50 10.17
CA THR A 43 3.24 8.01 10.58
C THR A 43 3.22 7.64 12.07
N ASP A 44 2.79 8.53 12.93
CA ASP A 44 2.90 8.38 14.39
C ASP A 44 1.88 7.39 14.97
N ASN A 45 0.68 7.33 14.39
CA ASN A 45 -0.41 6.53 14.96
C ASN A 45 -0.67 5.20 14.22
N ILE A 46 -0.09 5.00 13.03
CA ILE A 46 -0.31 3.78 12.25
C ILE A 46 1.02 3.11 11.92
N ILE A 47 1.94 3.82 11.26
CA ILE A 47 3.15 3.20 10.72
C ILE A 47 4.12 2.82 11.85
N LEU A 48 4.51 3.76 12.69
CA LEU A 48 5.47 3.50 13.77
C LEU A 48 4.97 2.42 14.74
N PRO A 49 3.73 2.46 15.26
CA PRO A 49 3.23 1.38 16.13
C PRO A 49 3.18 0.02 15.45
N ALA A 50 2.88 -0.05 14.14
CA ALA A 50 2.89 -1.31 13.40
C ALA A 50 4.30 -1.91 13.30
N PHE A 51 5.32 -1.10 13.07
CA PHE A 51 6.72 -1.56 13.07
C PHE A 51 7.22 -1.93 14.46
N GLU A 52 6.79 -1.24 15.50
CA GLU A 52 7.10 -1.59 16.89
C GLU A 52 6.51 -2.97 17.25
N ASP A 53 5.24 -3.21 16.93
CA ASP A 53 4.58 -4.50 17.16
C ASP A 53 5.28 -5.62 16.38
N PHE A 54 5.62 -5.39 15.11
CA PHE A 54 6.38 -6.36 14.33
C PHE A 54 7.73 -6.69 14.97
N THR A 55 8.47 -5.69 15.44
CA THR A 55 9.74 -5.89 16.12
C THR A 55 9.60 -6.77 17.35
N GLN A 56 8.56 -6.53 18.17
CA GLN A 56 8.26 -7.36 19.33
C GLN A 56 7.96 -8.82 18.94
N LYS A 57 7.20 -9.05 17.87
CA LYS A 57 6.91 -10.41 17.38
C LYS A 57 8.15 -11.13 16.86
N ILE A 58 9.07 -10.42 16.21
CA ILE A 58 10.35 -10.99 15.78
C ILE A 58 11.22 -11.39 16.99
N VAL A 59 11.28 -10.56 18.03
CA VAL A 59 12.01 -10.92 19.28
C VAL A 59 11.42 -12.19 19.92
N GLN A 60 10.09 -12.28 20.03
CA GLN A 60 9.44 -13.48 20.57
C GLN A 60 9.71 -14.74 19.72
N LEU A 61 9.77 -14.61 18.40
CA LEU A 61 10.16 -15.70 17.51
C LEU A 61 11.61 -16.12 17.74
N GLU A 62 12.53 -15.17 17.87
CA GLU A 62 13.94 -15.45 18.16
C GLU A 62 14.12 -16.20 19.48
N GLU A 63 13.42 -15.78 20.54
CA GLU A 63 13.43 -16.45 21.84
C GLU A 63 12.92 -17.91 21.72
N SER A 64 11.81 -18.14 21.00
CA SER A 64 11.27 -19.47 20.80
C SER A 64 12.20 -20.38 19.98
N LEU A 65 12.89 -19.81 18.96
CA LEU A 65 13.90 -20.52 18.20
C LEU A 65 15.10 -20.90 19.07
N SER A 66 15.53 -20.02 19.95
CA SER A 66 16.61 -20.29 20.92
C SER A 66 16.24 -21.44 21.85
N LEU A 67 15.03 -21.45 22.39
CA LEU A 67 14.53 -22.56 23.22
C LEU A 67 14.50 -23.88 22.44
N PHE A 68 13.99 -23.86 21.20
CA PHE A 68 13.94 -25.06 20.36
C PHE A 68 15.33 -25.57 20.01
N THR A 69 16.29 -24.71 19.71
CA THR A 69 17.66 -25.14 19.40
C THR A 69 18.35 -25.79 20.59
N ASN A 70 18.08 -25.31 21.80
CA ASN A 70 18.61 -25.87 23.04
C ASN A 70 17.90 -27.18 23.44
N THR A 71 16.60 -27.26 23.25
CA THR A 71 15.80 -28.43 23.62
C THR A 71 14.84 -28.79 22.49
N LYS A 72 15.28 -29.70 21.62
CA LYS A 72 14.55 -30.14 20.44
C LYS A 72 13.43 -31.12 20.84
N ASN A 73 12.24 -30.61 21.08
CA ASN A 73 11.05 -31.39 21.35
C ASN A 73 9.82 -30.82 20.60
N LEU A 74 8.73 -31.56 20.59
CA LEU A 74 7.51 -31.17 19.87
C LEU A 74 6.92 -29.87 20.41
N VAL A 75 6.88 -29.69 21.73
CA VAL A 75 6.29 -28.51 22.37
C VAL A 75 7.02 -27.25 21.96
N ASN A 76 8.35 -27.25 21.96
CA ASN A 76 9.14 -26.09 21.54
C ASN A 76 9.01 -25.83 20.02
N LEU A 77 8.82 -26.87 19.21
CA LEU A 77 8.57 -26.72 17.77
C LEU A 77 7.21 -26.07 17.52
N GLU A 78 6.18 -26.49 18.22
CA GLU A 78 4.84 -25.91 18.13
C GLU A 78 4.85 -24.43 18.56
N GLU A 79 5.63 -24.08 19.59
CA GLU A 79 5.80 -22.68 20.02
C GLU A 79 6.47 -21.84 18.92
N VAL A 80 7.54 -22.35 18.28
CA VAL A 80 8.17 -21.66 17.14
C VAL A 80 7.18 -21.43 16.01
N GLN A 81 6.38 -22.42 15.67
CA GLN A 81 5.35 -22.30 14.62
C GLN A 81 4.31 -21.24 14.98
N ALA A 82 3.87 -21.20 16.22
CA ALA A 82 2.92 -20.20 16.70
C ALA A 82 3.50 -18.78 16.63
N ARG A 83 4.74 -18.59 17.10
CA ARG A 83 5.42 -17.27 17.06
C ARG A 83 5.71 -16.81 15.64
N TRP A 84 6.11 -17.73 14.77
CA TRP A 84 6.27 -17.44 13.35
C TRP A 84 4.96 -16.95 12.72
N PHE A 85 3.85 -17.62 13.01
CA PHE A 85 2.55 -17.23 12.46
C PHE A 85 2.10 -15.85 12.98
N GLU A 86 2.34 -15.55 14.26
CA GLU A 86 2.07 -14.22 14.84
C GLU A 86 2.91 -13.14 14.14
N ALA A 87 4.20 -13.35 13.97
CA ALA A 87 5.09 -12.42 13.26
C ALA A 87 4.65 -12.24 11.80
N TYR A 88 4.26 -13.31 11.12
CA TYR A 88 3.80 -13.26 9.73
C TYR A 88 2.51 -12.43 9.57
N LYS A 89 1.55 -12.56 10.49
CA LYS A 89 0.33 -11.74 10.47
C LYS A 89 0.64 -10.24 10.57
N ILE A 90 1.53 -9.86 11.48
CA ILE A 90 1.89 -8.46 11.65
C ILE A 90 2.73 -7.95 10.46
N TRP A 91 3.63 -8.79 9.92
CA TRP A 91 4.37 -8.45 8.71
C TRP A 91 3.47 -8.06 7.54
N GLN A 92 2.34 -8.74 7.35
CA GLN A 92 1.37 -8.40 6.30
C GLN A 92 0.80 -6.97 6.47
N HIS A 93 0.68 -6.48 7.70
CA HIS A 93 0.21 -5.12 7.95
C HIS A 93 1.25 -4.06 7.59
N ILE A 94 2.55 -4.35 7.78
CA ILE A 94 3.62 -3.38 7.49
C ILE A 94 4.09 -3.43 6.04
N GLU A 95 3.89 -4.54 5.33
CA GLU A 95 4.33 -4.69 3.94
C GLU A 95 3.69 -3.65 3.02
N MET A 96 2.45 -3.24 3.31
CA MET A 96 1.77 -2.18 2.56
C MET A 96 2.48 -0.83 2.62
N PHE A 97 3.31 -0.59 3.65
CA PHE A 97 4.08 0.65 3.81
C PHE A 97 5.47 0.58 3.15
N ASN A 98 5.83 -0.53 2.53
CA ASN A 98 7.11 -0.72 1.84
C ASN A 98 7.10 -0.04 0.46
N ILE A 99 6.95 1.28 0.46
CA ILE A 99 6.80 2.10 -0.76
C ILE A 99 8.16 2.33 -1.44
N LEU A 100 9.28 2.04 -0.77
CA LEU A 100 10.63 2.38 -1.22
C LEU A 100 11.22 1.39 -2.25
N LYS A 101 10.48 0.42 -2.73
CA LYS A 101 10.93 -0.58 -3.72
C LYS A 101 10.33 -0.40 -5.10
N ALA A 102 9.88 0.80 -5.44
CA ALA A 102 9.47 1.16 -6.78
C ALA A 102 10.67 1.76 -7.53
N GLU A 103 11.70 0.96 -7.77
CA GLU A 103 12.72 1.20 -8.80
C GLU A 103 12.63 0.12 -9.87
#